data_a50196c57b1dd5813e1b52b6ee18ffc1
#
_entry.id   a50196c57b1dd5813e1b52b6ee18ffc1
#
_cell.length_a   1.000
_cell.length_b   1.000
_cell.length_c   1.000
_cell.angle_alpha   90.00
_cell.angle_beta   90.00
_cell.angle_gamma   90.00
#
_symmetry.space_group_name_H-M   'P 1'
#
loop_
_entity.id
_entity.type
_entity.pdbx_description
1 polymer ?
#
loop_
_entity_poly.entity_id
_entity_poly.type
_entity_poly.pdbx_seq_one_letter_code
_entity_poly.pdbx_strand_id
1 'polypeptide(L)'
;MKVLIVYFTKYGNTEKVANLISEGITSVEGNEVIVKNVKNVKIKEPASYDLILIGSPVHFGRHVGAVKKFINKLPTSQLNVKAYAVFDTYILTDFESGVKKMEEQIGEVMPDLTKASPGLSIKVEGKGTSKGPITSEDLPKCKEFGIKLAHGYKSL
;
A
#
# COMPACT_ATOMS: atom_id res chain seq x y z
N MET A 1 2.22 12.20 12.01
CA MET A 1 2.64 10.78 12.02
C MET A 1 3.75 10.53 11.00
N LYS A 2 4.49 9.46 11.21
CA LYS A 2 5.53 9.00 10.28
C LYS A 2 5.05 7.76 9.55
N VAL A 3 5.02 7.81 8.22
CA VAL A 3 4.46 6.77 7.36
C VAL A 3 5.51 6.21 6.42
N LEU A 4 5.55 4.90 6.28
CA LEU A 4 6.33 4.21 5.25
C LEU A 4 5.35 3.63 4.22
N ILE A 5 5.53 3.98 2.96
CA ILE A 5 4.79 3.37 1.85
C ILE A 5 5.76 2.47 1.09
N VAL A 6 5.44 1.19 1.01
CA VAL A 6 6.22 0.17 0.31
C VAL A 6 5.40 -0.36 -0.85
N TYR A 7 5.98 -0.40 -2.03
CA TYR A 7 5.26 -0.87 -3.21
C TYR A 7 6.16 -1.72 -4.11
N PHE A 8 5.54 -2.55 -4.93
CA PHE A 8 6.12 -3.12 -6.13
C PHE A 8 5.37 -2.55 -7.33
N THR A 9 6.07 -2.26 -8.41
CA THR A 9 5.45 -1.82 -9.66
C THR A 9 6.09 -2.55 -10.84
N LYS A 10 5.28 -2.95 -11.80
CA LYS A 10 5.75 -3.54 -13.05
C LYS A 10 5.81 -2.50 -14.17
N TYR A 11 4.79 -1.66 -14.28
CA TYR A 11 4.64 -0.69 -15.35
C TYR A 11 4.53 0.77 -14.86
N GLY A 12 4.70 1.00 -13.57
CA GLY A 12 4.68 2.34 -12.98
C GLY A 12 3.34 2.76 -12.34
N ASN A 13 2.26 2.01 -12.52
CA ASN A 13 0.96 2.40 -11.99
C ASN A 13 0.87 2.30 -10.46
N THR A 14 1.38 1.22 -9.89
CA THR A 14 1.37 1.06 -8.43
C THR A 14 2.25 2.14 -7.76
N GLU A 15 3.38 2.48 -8.38
CA GLU A 15 4.22 3.60 -7.94
C GLU A 15 3.47 4.93 -7.99
N LYS A 16 2.74 5.19 -9.07
CA LYS A 16 1.93 6.40 -9.18
C LYS A 16 0.87 6.50 -8.08
N VAL A 17 0.20 5.40 -7.78
CA VAL A 17 -0.75 5.34 -6.67
C VAL A 17 -0.06 5.64 -5.35
N ALA A 18 1.11 5.02 -5.09
CA ALA A 18 1.89 5.26 -3.87
C ALA A 18 2.23 6.75 -3.71
N ASN A 19 2.68 7.39 -4.77
CA ASN A 19 3.04 8.81 -4.75
C ASN A 19 1.81 9.71 -4.54
N LEU A 20 0.68 9.41 -5.14
CA LEU A 20 -0.56 10.17 -4.94
C LEU A 20 -1.10 10.03 -3.52
N ILE A 21 -1.03 8.83 -2.94
CA ILE A 21 -1.36 8.61 -1.53
C ILE A 21 -0.45 9.46 -0.63
N SER A 22 0.85 9.45 -0.92
CA SER A 22 1.83 10.27 -0.20
C SER A 22 1.50 11.76 -0.26
N GLU A 23 1.13 12.26 -1.43
CA GLU A 23 0.69 13.66 -1.59
C GLU A 23 -0.54 13.96 -0.72
N GLY A 24 -1.49 13.04 -0.66
CA GLY A 24 -2.67 13.18 0.19
C GLY A 24 -2.31 13.25 1.67
N ILE A 25 -1.43 12.37 2.13
CA ILE A 25 -1.00 12.35 3.53
C ILE A 25 -0.24 13.63 3.90
N THR A 26 0.71 14.03 3.06
CA THR A 26 1.55 15.22 3.32
C THR A 26 0.80 16.53 3.17
N SER A 27 -0.34 16.55 2.49
CA SER A 27 -1.20 17.72 2.42
C SER A 27 -1.82 18.08 3.79
N VAL A 28 -1.84 17.14 4.71
CA VAL A 28 -2.28 17.35 6.09
C VAL A 28 -1.04 17.59 6.95
N GLU A 29 -0.99 18.77 7.58
CA GLU A 29 0.17 19.20 8.36
C GLU A 29 0.57 18.20 9.44
N GLY A 30 1.89 18.08 9.69
CA GLY A 30 2.43 17.24 10.75
C GLY A 30 2.71 15.79 10.34
N ASN A 31 2.64 15.48 9.05
CA ASN A 31 2.88 14.13 8.55
C ASN A 31 4.15 14.06 7.69
N GLU A 32 4.93 13.01 7.90
CA GLU A 32 6.13 12.68 7.14
C GLU A 32 5.90 11.34 6.44
N VAL A 33 6.21 11.26 5.15
CA VAL A 33 6.04 10.04 4.36
C VAL A 33 7.34 9.69 3.67
N ILE A 34 7.73 8.41 3.78
CA ILE A 34 8.83 7.83 3.03
C ILE A 34 8.22 6.81 2.06
N VAL A 35 8.47 6.97 0.77
CA VAL A 35 7.96 6.08 -0.28
C VAL A 35 9.13 5.28 -0.84
N LYS A 36 9.05 3.94 -0.80
CA LYS A 36 10.10 3.07 -1.30
C LYS A 36 9.55 1.89 -2.09
N ASN A 37 10.24 1.58 -3.19
CA ASN A 37 10.07 0.28 -3.84
C ASN A 37 10.47 -0.81 -2.85
N VAL A 38 9.75 -1.92 -2.85
CA VAL A 38 10.00 -3.05 -1.94
C VAL A 38 11.45 -3.55 -2.00
N LYS A 39 12.11 -3.40 -3.14
CA LYS A 39 13.51 -3.79 -3.35
C LYS A 39 14.49 -2.94 -2.56
N ASN A 40 14.10 -1.72 -2.19
CA ASN A 40 14.97 -0.75 -1.54
C ASN A 40 14.70 -0.62 -0.03
N VAL A 41 13.78 -1.40 0.51
CA VAL A 41 13.49 -1.39 1.94
C VAL A 41 14.52 -2.20 2.70
N LYS A 42 15.19 -1.57 3.65
CA LYS A 42 16.22 -2.21 4.48
C LYS A 42 15.60 -2.74 5.76
N ILE A 43 15.05 -3.93 5.72
CA ILE A 43 14.30 -4.53 6.83
C ILE A 43 15.17 -4.89 8.05
N LYS A 44 16.50 -4.93 7.89
CA LYS A 44 17.45 -5.21 8.98
C LYS A 44 17.91 -3.95 9.70
N GLU A 45 17.60 -2.77 9.20
CA GLU A 45 17.93 -1.50 9.84
C GLU A 45 16.78 -1.07 10.75
N PRO A 46 17.04 -0.77 12.03
CA PRO A 46 16.00 -0.33 12.95
C PRO A 46 15.33 0.96 12.48
N ALA A 47 14.01 0.94 12.41
CA ALA A 47 13.21 2.13 12.10
C ALA A 47 11.81 1.97 12.68
N SER A 48 11.18 3.09 13.05
CA SER A 48 9.84 3.10 13.62
C SER A 48 8.92 3.97 12.78
N TYR A 49 7.71 3.47 12.54
CA TYR A 49 6.67 4.16 11.79
C TYR A 49 5.33 4.01 12.50
N ASP A 50 4.50 5.05 12.42
CA ASP A 50 3.13 4.97 12.92
C ASP A 50 2.26 4.11 12.01
N LEU A 51 2.52 4.17 10.71
CA LEU A 51 1.74 3.47 9.69
C LEU A 51 2.65 2.93 8.59
N ILE A 52 2.41 1.70 8.17
CA ILE A 52 2.97 1.15 6.95
C ILE A 52 1.86 0.93 5.93
N LEU A 53 2.08 1.40 4.70
CA LEU A 53 1.23 1.10 3.56
C LEU A 53 1.97 0.15 2.64
N ILE A 54 1.28 -0.88 2.17
CA ILE A 54 1.87 -1.88 1.28
C ILE A 54 1.02 -1.96 0.02
N GLY A 55 1.65 -1.76 -1.13
CA GLY A 55 0.97 -1.75 -2.42
C GLY A 55 1.54 -2.74 -3.42
N SER A 56 0.65 -3.36 -4.19
CA SER A 56 0.98 -4.36 -5.20
C SER A 56 0.05 -4.27 -6.41
N PRO A 57 0.56 -4.52 -7.62
CA PRO A 57 -0.34 -4.87 -8.72
C PRO A 57 -0.95 -6.24 -8.45
N VAL A 58 -2.13 -6.48 -9.05
CA VAL A 58 -2.80 -7.78 -8.97
C VAL A 58 -2.40 -8.63 -10.16
N HIS A 59 -1.82 -9.79 -9.90
CA HIS A 59 -1.52 -10.82 -10.88
C HIS A 59 -2.17 -12.12 -10.44
N PHE A 60 -2.96 -12.74 -11.32
CA PHE A 60 -3.67 -14.00 -11.01
C PHE A 60 -4.52 -13.91 -9.73
N GLY A 61 -5.22 -12.79 -9.56
CA GLY A 61 -6.14 -12.58 -8.43
C GLY A 61 -5.48 -12.33 -7.08
N ARG A 62 -4.17 -12.05 -7.04
CA ARG A 62 -3.42 -11.81 -5.79
C ARG A 62 -2.27 -10.85 -5.97
N HIS A 63 -1.69 -10.43 -4.87
CA HIS A 63 -0.48 -9.61 -4.88
C HIS A 63 0.73 -10.41 -5.37
N VAL A 64 1.72 -9.69 -5.90
CA VAL A 64 2.92 -10.29 -6.50
C VAL A 64 3.86 -10.92 -5.46
N GLY A 65 4.71 -11.84 -5.93
CA GLY A 65 5.64 -12.57 -5.07
C GLY A 65 6.60 -11.71 -4.27
N ALA A 66 7.08 -10.61 -4.84
CA ALA A 66 7.98 -9.69 -4.14
C ALA A 66 7.32 -9.05 -2.91
N VAL A 67 6.04 -8.69 -3.01
CA VAL A 67 5.26 -8.15 -1.90
C VAL A 67 4.93 -9.25 -0.89
N LYS A 68 4.58 -10.43 -1.35
CA LYS A 68 4.34 -11.59 -0.47
C LYS A 68 5.56 -11.90 0.38
N LYS A 69 6.76 -11.92 -0.22
CA LYS A 69 8.02 -12.12 0.52
C LYS A 69 8.27 -11.03 1.55
N PHE A 70 8.01 -9.77 1.19
CA PHE A 70 8.18 -8.65 2.11
C PHE A 70 7.27 -8.80 3.33
N ILE A 71 5.98 -9.10 3.13
CA ILE A 71 5.03 -9.30 4.21
C ILE A 71 5.48 -10.44 5.12
N ASN A 72 5.95 -11.56 4.56
CA ASN A 72 6.44 -12.69 5.34
C ASN A 72 7.66 -12.36 6.20
N LYS A 73 8.46 -11.38 5.80
CA LYS A 73 9.66 -10.95 6.54
C LYS A 73 9.38 -9.90 7.60
N LEU A 74 8.21 -9.26 7.59
CA LEU A 74 7.88 -8.21 8.56
C LEU A 74 8.02 -8.65 10.03
N PRO A 75 7.53 -9.85 10.43
CA PRO A 75 7.62 -10.27 11.84
C PRO A 75 9.05 -10.36 12.38
N THR A 76 10.02 -10.66 11.52
CA THR A 76 11.44 -10.79 11.89
C THR A 76 12.28 -9.57 11.48
N SER A 77 11.65 -8.55 10.93
CA SER A 77 12.33 -7.31 10.54
C SER A 77 12.63 -6.43 11.76
N GLN A 78 13.50 -5.43 11.56
CA GLN A 78 13.77 -4.39 12.55
C GLN A 78 12.83 -3.18 12.39
N LEU A 79 11.80 -3.31 11.58
CA LEU A 79 10.77 -2.28 11.40
C LEU A 79 9.73 -2.39 12.51
N ASN A 80 9.60 -1.34 13.30
CA ASN A 80 8.55 -1.23 14.31
C ASN A 80 7.40 -0.40 13.74
N VAL A 81 6.27 -1.04 13.47
CA VAL A 81 5.09 -0.40 12.90
C VAL A 81 3.88 -0.60 13.82
N LYS A 82 3.06 0.44 13.96
CA LYS A 82 1.89 0.41 14.85
C LYS A 82 0.61 -0.01 14.15
N ALA A 83 0.49 0.31 12.85
CA ALA A 83 -0.71 0.02 12.08
C ALA A 83 -0.35 -0.16 10.60
N TYR A 84 -1.27 -0.74 9.84
CA TYR A 84 -1.09 -0.93 8.40
C TYR A 84 -2.34 -0.60 7.60
N ALA A 85 -2.16 -0.33 6.33
CA ALA A 85 -3.19 -0.38 5.31
C ALA A 85 -2.56 -0.89 4.00
N VAL A 86 -3.38 -1.34 3.08
CA VAL A 86 -2.90 -1.90 1.81
C VAL A 86 -3.60 -1.25 0.62
N PHE A 87 -2.97 -1.30 -0.54
CA PHE A 87 -3.58 -0.85 -1.79
C PHE A 87 -3.15 -1.75 -2.95
N ASP A 88 -3.99 -1.86 -3.96
CA ASP A 88 -3.67 -2.60 -5.16
C ASP A 88 -4.01 -1.81 -6.43
N THR A 89 -3.42 -2.24 -7.53
CA THR A 89 -3.82 -1.84 -8.88
C THR A 89 -4.27 -3.08 -9.63
N TYR A 90 -5.43 -3.00 -10.29
CA TYR A 90 -6.04 -4.16 -10.94
C TYR A 90 -6.59 -3.80 -12.32
N ILE A 91 -6.83 -4.83 -13.11
CA ILE A 91 -7.50 -4.74 -14.41
C ILE A 91 -8.77 -5.60 -14.39
N LEU A 92 -9.70 -5.29 -15.29
CA LEU A 92 -10.91 -6.09 -15.51
C LEU A 92 -11.78 -6.22 -14.25
N THR A 93 -11.97 -7.44 -13.75
CA THR A 93 -12.88 -7.76 -12.64
C THR A 93 -12.16 -8.06 -11.32
N ASP A 94 -10.86 -7.83 -11.24
CA ASP A 94 -10.05 -8.18 -10.07
C ASP A 94 -10.12 -7.17 -8.92
N PHE A 95 -11.20 -6.38 -8.85
CA PHE A 95 -11.43 -5.41 -7.78
C PHE A 95 -11.23 -6.03 -6.40
N GLU A 96 -10.37 -5.39 -5.60
CA GLU A 96 -10.01 -5.79 -4.22
C GLU A 96 -9.34 -7.17 -4.07
N SER A 97 -9.02 -7.86 -5.15
CA SER A 97 -8.40 -9.20 -5.06
C SER A 97 -7.05 -9.17 -4.34
N GLY A 98 -6.19 -8.22 -4.68
CA GLY A 98 -4.89 -8.04 -4.04
C GLY A 98 -5.03 -7.53 -2.61
N VAL A 99 -5.92 -6.56 -2.39
CA VAL A 99 -6.21 -6.00 -1.06
C VAL A 99 -6.62 -7.12 -0.10
N LYS A 100 -7.58 -7.93 -0.47
CA LYS A 100 -8.08 -9.03 0.38
C LYS A 100 -6.98 -10.03 0.71
N LYS A 101 -6.16 -10.40 -0.27
CA LYS A 101 -5.07 -11.36 -0.09
C LYS A 101 -3.94 -10.80 0.76
N MET A 102 -3.59 -9.53 0.61
CA MET A 102 -2.61 -8.88 1.48
C MET A 102 -3.10 -8.76 2.91
N GLU A 103 -4.35 -8.34 3.11
CA GLU A 103 -4.93 -8.24 4.45
C GLU A 103 -4.98 -9.62 5.15
N GLU A 104 -5.35 -10.66 4.42
CA GLU A 104 -5.36 -12.04 4.91
C GLU A 104 -3.96 -12.47 5.36
N GLN A 105 -2.95 -12.25 4.52
CA GLN A 105 -1.56 -12.61 4.82
C GLN A 105 -1.02 -11.85 6.03
N ILE A 106 -1.26 -10.55 6.11
CA ILE A 106 -0.82 -9.72 7.24
C ILE A 106 -1.49 -10.22 8.54
N GLY A 107 -2.77 -10.54 8.49
CA GLY A 107 -3.49 -11.10 9.63
C GLY A 107 -2.93 -12.43 10.11
N GLU A 108 -2.35 -13.25 9.21
CA GLU A 108 -1.70 -14.51 9.57
C GLU A 108 -0.32 -14.31 10.20
N VAL A 109 0.51 -13.42 9.63
CA VAL A 109 1.91 -13.26 10.07
C VAL A 109 2.10 -12.20 11.14
N MET A 110 1.19 -11.22 11.22
CA MET A 110 1.22 -10.10 12.18
C MET A 110 -0.19 -9.93 12.81
N PRO A 111 -0.69 -10.93 13.55
CA PRO A 111 -2.09 -10.92 14.02
C PRO A 111 -2.44 -9.76 14.95
N ASP A 112 -1.44 -9.18 15.63
CA ASP A 112 -1.64 -8.07 16.55
C ASP A 112 -1.53 -6.69 15.90
N LEU A 113 -1.19 -6.63 14.60
CA LEU A 113 -1.05 -5.37 13.90
C LEU A 113 -2.41 -4.80 13.52
N THR A 114 -2.66 -3.55 13.92
CA THR A 114 -3.95 -2.87 13.68
C THR A 114 -4.11 -2.48 12.21
N LYS A 115 -5.25 -2.85 11.61
CA LYS A 115 -5.62 -2.34 10.29
C LYS A 115 -6.19 -0.92 10.43
N ALA A 116 -5.49 0.06 9.88
CA ALA A 116 -5.86 1.48 10.02
C ALA A 116 -7.06 1.90 9.17
N SER A 117 -7.31 1.20 8.07
CA SER A 117 -8.36 1.53 7.10
C SER A 117 -8.65 0.32 6.22
N PRO A 118 -9.86 0.20 5.66
CA PRO A 118 -10.08 -0.68 4.50
C PRO A 118 -9.08 -0.32 3.40
N GLY A 119 -8.64 -1.32 2.65
CA GLY A 119 -7.67 -1.13 1.58
C GLY A 119 -8.22 -0.34 0.39
N LEU A 120 -7.33 0.22 -0.41
CA LEU A 120 -7.67 0.96 -1.63
C LEU A 120 -7.38 0.08 -2.85
N SER A 121 -8.38 -0.08 -3.72
CA SER A 121 -8.25 -0.85 -4.96
C SER A 121 -8.47 0.07 -6.16
N ILE A 122 -7.45 0.23 -7.01
CA ILE A 122 -7.42 1.21 -8.09
C ILE A 122 -7.38 0.52 -9.45
N LYS A 123 -8.37 0.84 -10.29
CA LYS A 123 -8.49 0.26 -11.63
C LYS A 123 -7.54 0.92 -12.62
N VAL A 124 -6.88 0.08 -13.39
CA VAL A 124 -6.02 0.47 -14.51
C VAL A 124 -6.70 0.03 -15.81
N GLU A 125 -6.64 0.87 -16.84
CA GLU A 125 -7.15 0.53 -18.16
C GLU A 125 -6.29 -0.55 -18.80
N GLY A 126 -6.92 -1.61 -19.30
CA GLY A 126 -6.21 -2.71 -19.97
C GLY A 126 -7.08 -3.92 -20.14
N LYS A 127 -6.77 -4.72 -21.17
CA LYS A 127 -7.52 -5.94 -21.49
C LYS A 127 -6.76 -7.22 -21.22
N GLY A 128 -5.48 -7.15 -20.95
CA GLY A 128 -4.62 -8.32 -20.72
C GLY A 128 -3.34 -7.95 -20.00
N THR A 129 -3.02 -6.68 -19.89
CA THR A 129 -1.87 -6.18 -19.15
C THR A 129 -2.27 -4.94 -18.35
N SER A 130 -1.52 -4.64 -17.30
CA SER A 130 -1.70 -3.45 -16.48
C SER A 130 -0.86 -2.26 -16.95
N LYS A 131 -0.55 -2.18 -18.25
CA LYS A 131 0.23 -1.09 -18.86
C LYS A 131 -0.55 0.20 -19.05
N GLY A 132 -1.88 0.11 -19.17
CA GLY A 132 -2.71 1.27 -19.41
C GLY A 132 -2.70 2.23 -18.22
N PRO A 133 -3.19 3.47 -18.39
CA PRO A 133 -3.23 4.43 -17.30
C PRO A 133 -4.26 4.03 -16.23
N ILE A 134 -4.10 4.60 -15.06
CA ILE A 134 -5.15 4.55 -14.03
C ILE A 134 -6.40 5.19 -14.61
N THR A 135 -7.57 4.59 -14.38
CA THR A 135 -8.83 5.14 -14.90
C THR A 135 -9.06 6.55 -14.33
N SER A 136 -9.67 7.42 -15.14
CA SER A 136 -9.98 8.79 -14.70
C SER A 136 -10.94 8.82 -13.51
N GLU A 137 -11.81 7.81 -13.39
CA GLU A 137 -12.73 7.65 -12.27
C GLU A 137 -12.00 7.35 -10.96
N ASP A 138 -10.99 6.48 -11.00
CA ASP A 138 -10.27 6.04 -9.80
C ASP A 138 -9.09 6.95 -9.41
N LEU A 139 -8.55 7.71 -10.34
CA LEU A 139 -7.39 8.56 -10.08
C LEU A 139 -7.53 9.48 -8.86
N PRO A 140 -8.66 10.21 -8.68
CA PRO A 140 -8.83 11.07 -7.50
C PRO A 140 -8.89 10.33 -6.18
N LYS A 141 -9.28 9.06 -6.19
CA LYS A 141 -9.40 8.23 -4.97
C LYS A 141 -8.08 8.02 -4.25
N CYS A 142 -6.96 8.09 -4.98
CA CYS A 142 -5.63 7.88 -4.43
C CYS A 142 -5.27 8.96 -3.40
N LYS A 143 -5.40 10.22 -3.79
CA LYS A 143 -5.10 11.36 -2.92
C LYS A 143 -6.10 11.45 -1.77
N GLU A 144 -7.39 11.23 -2.06
CA GLU A 144 -8.45 11.18 -1.04
C GLU A 144 -8.16 10.14 0.04
N PHE A 145 -7.69 8.95 -0.36
CA PHE A 145 -7.31 7.89 0.56
C PHE A 145 -6.20 8.35 1.51
N GLY A 146 -5.18 9.02 0.98
CA GLY A 146 -4.10 9.59 1.78
C GLY A 146 -4.60 10.63 2.79
N ILE A 147 -5.48 11.52 2.36
CA ILE A 147 -6.08 12.54 3.23
C ILE A 147 -6.89 11.88 4.36
N LYS A 148 -7.69 10.86 4.04
CA LYS A 148 -8.47 10.12 5.04
C LYS A 148 -7.57 9.42 6.06
N LEU A 149 -6.50 8.79 5.62
CA LEU A 149 -5.54 8.15 6.52
C LEU A 149 -4.91 9.16 7.47
N ALA A 150 -4.53 10.32 6.96
CA ALA A 150 -3.92 11.38 7.77
C ALA A 150 -4.87 11.90 8.86
N HIS A 151 -6.16 11.99 8.57
CA HIS A 151 -7.18 12.42 9.55
C HIS A 151 -7.62 11.28 10.46
N GLY A 152 -7.86 10.09 9.93
CA GLY A 152 -8.35 8.94 10.68
C GLY A 152 -7.38 8.43 11.73
N TYR A 153 -6.10 8.43 11.43
CA TYR A 153 -5.07 7.96 12.37
C TYR A 153 -4.94 8.84 13.61
N LYS A 154 -5.26 10.14 13.49
CA LYS A 154 -5.22 11.07 14.63
C LYS A 154 -6.33 10.80 15.65
N SER A 155 -7.35 10.04 15.28
CA SER A 155 -8.47 9.68 16.18
C SER A 155 -8.32 8.29 16.79
N LEU A 156 -7.26 7.59 16.48
CA LEU A 156 -6.87 6.33 17.12
C LEU A 156 -5.87 6.60 18.24
#